data_7c23b97dcb5d5541981a6961cfb41bce
#
_entry.id   7c23b97dcb5d5541981a6961cfb41bce
#
_cell.length_a   1.000
_cell.length_b   1.000
_cell.length_c   1.000
_cell.angle_alpha   90.00
_cell.angle_beta   90.00
_cell.angle_gamma   90.00
#
_symmetry.space_group_name_H-M   'P 1'
#
loop_
_entity.id
_entity.type
_entity.pdbx_description
1 polymer ?
#
loop_
_entity_poly.entity_id
_entity_poly.type
_entity_poly.pdbx_seq_one_letter_code
_entity_poly.pdbx_strand_id
1 'polypeptide(L)'
;DGNLDLITVGKSGSDAFTDIFMNSGAPDYKFVADWDMIEAFPGLSSESNDNGSKLLVAFDYNNDGWTDLLINGSAGGVWEEITGGTGQGRVCAIMKNNHGTFELLKNPVDGTENFIGVNGGSIDVADFNNDGWMDILVTGYHDEYKSITKLYKNNGNDTFTEVTGIDFVGHQQGETAFIDVNNDGYADIIEIGRDVNNGWAAFGKLYINNQDGTFTRHEEAETNFFGGGCALAIGDVNNDGLNDYFMTGWNTNATFMYNNGDNSFTKQELIPDDARCRGGSATFVNIDNDGF
;
A
#
# COMPACT_ATOMS: atom_id res chain seq x y z
N ASP A 1 -21.99 -12.86 -2.45
CA ASP A 1 -23.38 -12.75 -1.98
C ASP A 1 -23.85 -11.28 -1.88
N GLY A 2 -22.94 -10.32 -2.04
CA GLY A 2 -23.22 -8.88 -1.99
C GLY A 2 -23.09 -8.28 -0.58
N ASN A 3 -22.70 -9.05 0.41
CA ASN A 3 -22.38 -8.55 1.74
C ASN A 3 -20.87 -8.23 1.82
N LEU A 4 -20.51 -7.25 2.65
CA LEU A 4 -19.10 -6.95 2.91
C LEU A 4 -18.56 -7.91 3.95
N ASP A 5 -17.48 -8.61 3.61
CA ASP A 5 -16.73 -9.50 4.49
C ASP A 5 -15.58 -8.75 5.17
N LEU A 6 -14.95 -9.34 6.18
CA LEU A 6 -13.84 -8.75 6.91
C LEU A 6 -12.60 -9.64 6.83
N ILE A 7 -11.48 -9.07 6.44
CA ILE A 7 -10.17 -9.72 6.48
C ILE A 7 -9.27 -8.94 7.43
N THR A 8 -8.62 -9.64 8.33
CA THR A 8 -7.65 -9.06 9.25
C THR A 8 -6.30 -9.76 9.11
N VAL A 9 -5.24 -8.99 9.11
CA VAL A 9 -3.87 -9.48 9.03
C VAL A 9 -3.03 -8.82 10.12
N GLY A 10 -2.09 -9.57 10.71
CA GLY A 10 -1.28 -8.99 11.76
C GLY A 10 -0.47 -10.00 12.56
N LYS A 11 -0.13 -9.61 13.80
CA LYS A 11 0.68 -10.41 14.72
C LYS A 11 0.07 -10.40 16.11
N SER A 12 -0.03 -11.58 16.72
CA SER A 12 -0.43 -11.75 18.10
C SER A 12 0.70 -12.46 18.84
N GLY A 13 1.44 -11.73 19.69
CA GLY A 13 2.66 -12.26 20.31
C GLY A 13 3.76 -12.54 19.29
N SER A 14 4.17 -13.81 19.13
CA SER A 14 5.13 -14.25 18.12
C SER A 14 4.49 -14.66 16.80
N ASP A 15 3.18 -14.88 16.78
CA ASP A 15 2.49 -15.55 15.69
C ASP A 15 1.85 -14.55 14.75
N ALA A 16 2.19 -14.65 13.47
CA ALA A 16 1.51 -13.93 12.39
C ALA A 16 0.17 -14.61 12.08
N PHE A 17 -0.85 -13.83 11.74
CA PHE A 17 -2.17 -14.36 11.40
C PHE A 17 -2.80 -13.63 10.22
N THR A 18 -3.69 -14.35 9.55
CA THR A 18 -4.67 -13.81 8.61
C THR A 18 -6.00 -14.46 8.94
N ASP A 19 -6.99 -13.67 9.32
CA ASP A 19 -8.32 -14.16 9.64
C ASP A 19 -9.33 -13.60 8.62
N ILE A 20 -10.23 -14.46 8.16
CA ILE A 20 -11.30 -14.13 7.22
C ILE A 20 -12.64 -14.40 7.91
N PHE A 21 -13.50 -13.42 7.91
CA PHE A 21 -14.82 -13.49 8.50
C PHE A 21 -15.88 -13.18 7.44
N MET A 22 -16.70 -14.16 7.13
CA MET A 22 -17.83 -14.03 6.23
C MET A 22 -19.01 -13.37 6.94
N ASN A 23 -19.60 -12.36 6.31
CA ASN A 23 -20.79 -11.69 6.81
C ASN A 23 -22.04 -12.49 6.40
N SER A 24 -22.80 -12.94 7.38
CA SER A 24 -24.04 -13.73 7.14
C SER A 24 -25.15 -12.96 6.42
N GLY A 25 -25.01 -11.65 6.27
CA GLY A 25 -26.06 -10.79 5.73
C GLY A 25 -27.28 -10.62 6.66
N ALA A 26 -28.33 -10.04 6.09
CA ALA A 26 -29.58 -9.79 6.83
C ALA A 26 -30.28 -11.11 7.22
N PRO A 27 -30.97 -11.17 8.37
CA PRO A 27 -31.18 -10.08 9.32
C PRO A 27 -30.10 -9.94 10.39
N ASP A 28 -29.23 -10.94 10.53
CA ASP A 28 -28.37 -11.08 11.70
C ASP A 28 -27.03 -10.32 11.60
N TYR A 29 -26.52 -10.09 10.38
CA TYR A 29 -25.23 -9.40 10.10
C TYR A 29 -24.07 -9.89 10.99
N LYS A 30 -23.94 -11.21 11.12
CA LYS A 30 -22.87 -11.83 11.92
C LYS A 30 -21.65 -12.13 11.06
N PHE A 31 -20.49 -11.86 11.60
CA PHE A 31 -19.23 -12.29 11.03
C PHE A 31 -18.87 -13.67 11.58
N VAL A 32 -18.66 -14.65 10.69
CA VAL A 32 -18.28 -16.03 11.03
C VAL A 32 -16.95 -16.33 10.37
N ALA A 33 -16.00 -16.85 11.15
CA ALA A 33 -14.69 -17.23 10.63
C ALA A 33 -14.84 -18.36 9.60
N ASP A 34 -14.22 -18.19 8.45
CA ASP A 34 -14.10 -19.22 7.42
C ASP A 34 -12.74 -19.89 7.53
N TRP A 35 -12.69 -21.02 8.23
CA TRP A 35 -11.46 -21.75 8.51
C TRP A 35 -10.82 -22.37 7.27
N ASP A 36 -11.61 -22.75 6.28
CA ASP A 36 -11.09 -23.32 5.03
C ASP A 36 -10.37 -22.24 4.20
N MET A 37 -10.91 -21.02 4.17
CA MET A 37 -10.23 -19.87 3.57
C MET A 37 -9.01 -19.43 4.36
N ILE A 38 -9.08 -19.41 5.69
CA ILE A 38 -7.96 -19.03 6.56
C ILE A 38 -6.75 -19.94 6.35
N GLU A 39 -6.95 -21.26 6.18
CA GLU A 39 -5.87 -22.19 5.91
C GLU A 39 -5.21 -21.97 4.54
N ALA A 40 -5.88 -21.33 3.59
CA ALA A 40 -5.34 -21.01 2.28
C ALA A 40 -4.41 -19.77 2.28
N PHE A 41 -4.42 -18.98 3.36
CA PHE A 41 -3.63 -17.76 3.47
C PHE A 41 -2.46 -17.91 4.43
N PRO A 42 -1.32 -17.23 4.16
CA PRO A 42 -0.25 -17.16 5.14
C PRO A 42 -0.64 -16.25 6.30
N GLY A 43 -0.20 -16.58 7.49
CA GLY A 43 -0.16 -15.58 8.55
C GLY A 43 0.82 -14.48 8.18
N LEU A 44 0.36 -13.25 8.03
CA LEU A 44 1.16 -12.10 7.63
C LEU A 44 1.50 -11.19 8.79
N SER A 45 2.71 -10.70 8.84
CA SER A 45 3.15 -9.69 9.79
C SER A 45 4.11 -8.68 9.17
N SER A 46 4.19 -7.49 9.77
CA SER A 46 5.29 -6.57 9.52
C SER A 46 6.42 -6.90 10.49
N GLU A 47 7.43 -7.62 10.24
CA GLU A 47 8.48 -8.03 11.21
C GLU A 47 9.03 -6.91 12.13
N SER A 48 8.91 -5.66 11.74
CA SER A 48 9.31 -4.54 12.56
C SER A 48 8.26 -4.21 13.61
N ASN A 49 8.66 -4.13 14.86
CA ASN A 49 7.80 -3.85 16.02
C ASN A 49 7.09 -2.48 15.98
N ASP A 50 7.19 -1.72 14.91
CA ASP A 50 7.06 -0.29 15.04
C ASP A 50 6.26 0.44 13.98
N ASN A 51 5.67 -0.24 12.96
CA ASN A 51 5.35 0.67 11.87
C ASN A 51 4.19 0.21 11.02
N GLY A 52 3.27 1.14 10.81
CA GLY A 52 2.19 1.01 9.86
C GLY A 52 2.70 0.40 8.56
N SER A 53 2.13 -0.74 8.24
CA SER A 53 2.40 -1.42 6.97
C SER A 53 1.04 -1.73 6.37
N LYS A 54 0.83 -1.33 5.15
CA LYS A 54 -0.33 -1.75 4.39
C LYS A 54 -0.02 -3.14 3.84
N LEU A 55 -0.49 -4.17 4.55
CA LEU A 55 -0.18 -5.56 4.27
C LEU A 55 -1.16 -6.21 3.29
N LEU A 56 -2.30 -5.56 3.04
CA LEU A 56 -3.39 -6.12 2.24
C LEU A 56 -4.12 -5.02 1.49
N VAL A 57 -4.40 -5.29 0.21
CA VAL A 57 -5.26 -4.47 -0.66
C VAL A 57 -6.23 -5.40 -1.38
N ALA A 58 -7.50 -5.02 -1.37
CA ALA A 58 -8.55 -5.71 -2.12
C ALA A 58 -8.81 -4.97 -3.45
N PHE A 59 -8.77 -5.69 -4.57
CA PHE A 59 -8.95 -5.13 -5.91
C PHE A 59 -9.34 -6.25 -6.90
N ASP A 60 -9.81 -5.89 -8.07
CA ASP A 60 -10.07 -6.82 -9.18
C ASP A 60 -8.92 -6.65 -10.19
N TYR A 61 -7.88 -7.51 -10.10
CA TYR A 61 -6.68 -7.35 -10.92
C TYR A 61 -6.86 -7.79 -12.37
N ASN A 62 -7.82 -8.66 -12.62
CA ASN A 62 -8.04 -9.29 -13.93
C ASN A 62 -9.36 -8.91 -14.61
N ASN A 63 -10.10 -7.96 -14.02
CA ASN A 63 -11.38 -7.45 -14.51
C ASN A 63 -12.45 -8.54 -14.71
N ASP A 64 -12.44 -9.58 -13.85
CA ASP A 64 -13.44 -10.66 -13.90
C ASP A 64 -14.67 -10.41 -13.03
N GLY A 65 -14.67 -9.32 -12.28
CA GLY A 65 -15.76 -8.91 -11.38
C GLY A 65 -15.68 -9.52 -9.99
N TRP A 66 -14.63 -10.28 -9.66
CA TRP A 66 -14.39 -10.83 -8.34
C TRP A 66 -13.22 -10.08 -7.67
N THR A 67 -13.40 -9.80 -6.40
CA THR A 67 -12.35 -9.10 -5.63
C THR A 67 -11.23 -10.05 -5.29
N ASP A 68 -10.04 -9.74 -5.76
CA ASP A 68 -8.77 -10.39 -5.45
C ASP A 68 -8.07 -9.69 -4.28
N LEU A 69 -6.99 -10.28 -3.79
CA LEU A 69 -6.22 -9.71 -2.68
C LEU A 69 -4.74 -9.64 -3.04
N LEU A 70 -4.16 -8.45 -2.97
CA LEU A 70 -2.72 -8.27 -2.93
C LEU A 70 -2.28 -8.33 -1.47
N ILE A 71 -1.36 -9.25 -1.17
CA ILE A 71 -0.80 -9.45 0.17
C ILE A 71 0.69 -9.14 0.17
N ASN A 72 1.17 -8.55 1.26
CA ASN A 72 2.59 -8.25 1.46
C ASN A 72 2.99 -8.39 2.93
N GLY A 73 4.24 -8.76 3.20
CA GLY A 73 4.76 -8.84 4.56
C GLY A 73 5.63 -10.06 4.81
N SER A 74 5.89 -10.36 6.10
CA SER A 74 6.55 -11.58 6.51
C SER A 74 5.55 -12.69 6.76
N ALA A 75 5.73 -13.79 6.06
CA ALA A 75 4.96 -15.02 6.21
C ALA A 75 5.86 -16.16 6.73
N GLY A 76 5.32 -17.03 7.58
CA GLY A 76 6.10 -18.16 8.14
C GLY A 76 6.40 -19.25 7.11
N GLY A 77 7.61 -19.82 7.21
CA GLY A 77 8.19 -21.03 6.62
C GLY A 77 7.64 -21.72 5.37
N VAL A 78 6.36 -22.04 5.30
CA VAL A 78 5.79 -22.80 4.17
C VAL A 78 5.59 -21.95 2.92
N TRP A 79 5.36 -20.66 3.09
CA TRP A 79 5.10 -19.74 1.99
C TRP A 79 6.36 -19.27 1.27
N GLU A 80 7.51 -19.34 1.93
CA GLU A 80 8.81 -19.08 1.32
C GLU A 80 9.07 -19.99 0.11
N GLU A 81 8.72 -21.29 0.25
CA GLU A 81 8.87 -22.27 -0.83
C GLU A 81 7.88 -22.05 -1.99
N ILE A 82 6.68 -21.57 -1.68
CA ILE A 82 5.60 -21.38 -2.65
C ILE A 82 5.77 -20.10 -3.47
N THR A 83 6.22 -19.03 -2.83
CA THR A 83 6.40 -17.73 -3.48
C THR A 83 7.79 -17.50 -4.08
N GLY A 84 8.71 -18.46 -3.89
CA GLY A 84 10.09 -18.33 -4.35
C GLY A 84 10.90 -17.28 -3.58
N GLY A 85 10.44 -16.91 -2.38
CA GLY A 85 11.10 -15.93 -1.51
C GLY A 85 12.53 -16.36 -1.18
N THR A 86 13.47 -15.49 -1.45
CA THR A 86 14.90 -15.72 -1.26
C THR A 86 15.35 -15.43 0.17
N GLY A 87 14.71 -16.05 1.15
CA GLY A 87 15.13 -15.97 2.55
C GLY A 87 14.31 -15.02 3.42
N GLN A 88 13.99 -15.47 4.62
CA GLN A 88 13.27 -14.79 5.71
C GLN A 88 11.75 -14.61 5.54
N GLY A 89 11.09 -15.39 4.67
CA GLY A 89 9.62 -15.46 4.65
C GLY A 89 8.89 -14.20 4.20
N ARG A 90 9.53 -13.35 3.39
CA ARG A 90 8.87 -12.17 2.83
C ARG A 90 8.07 -12.53 1.60
N VAL A 91 6.84 -12.04 1.55
CA VAL A 91 5.87 -12.33 0.50
C VAL A 91 5.33 -11.03 -0.05
N CYS A 92 5.21 -10.94 -1.37
CA CYS A 92 4.29 -10.06 -2.06
C CYS A 92 3.61 -10.91 -3.14
N ALA A 93 2.29 -11.06 -3.06
CA ALA A 93 1.58 -11.99 -3.93
C ALA A 93 0.13 -11.57 -4.14
N ILE A 94 -0.44 -11.98 -5.29
CA ILE A 94 -1.87 -11.92 -5.54
C ILE A 94 -2.50 -13.25 -5.17
N MET A 95 -3.52 -13.20 -4.35
CA MET A 95 -4.46 -14.27 -4.10
C MET A 95 -5.67 -14.03 -5.00
N LYS A 96 -5.72 -14.77 -6.12
CA LYS A 96 -6.79 -14.68 -7.10
C LYS A 96 -8.06 -15.30 -6.54
N ASN A 97 -9.17 -14.59 -6.61
CA ASN A 97 -10.48 -15.07 -6.21
C ASN A 97 -11.16 -15.81 -7.37
N ASN A 98 -11.20 -17.10 -7.30
CA ASN A 98 -11.91 -17.94 -8.26
C ASN A 98 -13.30 -18.29 -7.72
N HIS A 99 -14.25 -17.33 -7.81
CA HIS A 99 -15.65 -17.48 -7.39
C HIS A 99 -15.81 -17.89 -5.91
N GLY A 100 -15.07 -17.23 -5.01
CA GLY A 100 -15.10 -17.50 -3.57
C GLY A 100 -14.04 -18.49 -3.09
N THR A 101 -13.15 -18.95 -3.96
CA THR A 101 -11.99 -19.76 -3.60
C THR A 101 -10.73 -19.02 -4.00
N PHE A 102 -9.80 -18.85 -3.07
CA PHE A 102 -8.56 -18.15 -3.35
C PHE A 102 -7.44 -19.08 -3.78
N GLU A 103 -6.70 -18.69 -4.80
CA GLU A 103 -5.51 -19.39 -5.26
C GLU A 103 -4.35 -18.40 -5.49
N LEU A 104 -3.13 -18.86 -5.23
CA LEU A 104 -1.92 -18.06 -5.43
C LEU A 104 -1.64 -17.88 -6.93
N LEU A 105 -1.53 -16.62 -7.39
CA LEU A 105 -1.01 -16.31 -8.72
C LEU A 105 0.52 -16.50 -8.72
N LYS A 106 0.98 -17.50 -9.49
CA LYS A 106 2.40 -17.88 -9.52
C LYS A 106 3.15 -17.23 -10.67
N ASN A 107 4.37 -16.77 -10.36
CA ASN A 107 5.30 -16.17 -11.33
C ASN A 107 4.66 -15.05 -12.18
N PRO A 108 3.98 -14.08 -11.57
CA PRO A 108 3.28 -13.04 -12.32
C PRO A 108 4.23 -12.08 -13.05
N VAL A 109 5.48 -11.91 -12.58
CA VAL A 109 6.42 -10.98 -13.21
C VAL A 109 7.01 -11.62 -14.45
N ASP A 110 6.63 -11.10 -15.62
CA ASP A 110 7.01 -11.59 -16.95
C ASP A 110 6.81 -13.12 -17.16
N GLY A 111 5.94 -13.75 -16.33
CA GLY A 111 5.65 -15.17 -16.35
C GLY A 111 6.77 -16.07 -15.78
N THR A 112 7.79 -15.50 -15.15
CA THR A 112 8.97 -16.23 -14.68
C THR A 112 9.30 -16.02 -13.22
N GLU A 113 8.95 -14.86 -12.65
CA GLU A 113 9.30 -14.47 -11.28
C GLU A 113 8.06 -14.06 -10.48
N ASN A 114 8.14 -14.18 -9.16
CA ASN A 114 7.16 -13.60 -8.25
C ASN A 114 7.47 -12.12 -7.98
N PHE A 115 6.48 -11.38 -7.49
CA PHE A 115 6.73 -10.04 -6.97
C PHE A 115 7.76 -10.07 -5.85
N ILE A 116 8.53 -9.00 -5.72
CA ILE A 116 9.51 -8.91 -4.64
C ILE A 116 8.80 -8.75 -3.29
N GLY A 117 9.03 -9.69 -2.38
CA GLY A 117 8.51 -9.62 -1.02
C GLY A 117 9.31 -8.64 -0.16
N VAL A 118 8.61 -7.79 0.57
CA VAL A 118 9.21 -6.78 1.45
C VAL A 118 8.53 -6.77 2.82
N ASN A 119 9.16 -6.14 3.80
CA ASN A 119 8.54 -5.87 5.09
C ASN A 119 8.66 -4.40 5.51
N GLY A 120 7.85 -3.97 6.48
CA GLY A 120 7.91 -2.64 7.06
C GLY A 120 7.63 -1.49 6.08
N GLY A 121 6.90 -1.76 5.03
CA GLY A 121 6.53 -0.81 4.00
C GLY A 121 5.05 -0.88 3.64
N SER A 122 4.70 -0.58 2.41
CA SER A 122 3.33 -0.53 1.93
C SER A 122 3.17 -1.10 0.53
N ILE A 123 1.93 -1.44 0.21
CA ILE A 123 1.48 -1.76 -1.14
C ILE A 123 0.32 -0.86 -1.52
N ASP A 124 0.22 -0.51 -2.79
CA ASP A 124 -0.93 0.23 -3.31
C ASP A 124 -1.23 -0.21 -4.75
N VAL A 125 -2.44 0.10 -5.23
CA VAL A 125 -2.90 -0.27 -6.57
C VAL A 125 -3.61 0.91 -7.25
N ALA A 126 -3.30 1.15 -8.51
CA ALA A 126 -4.00 2.09 -9.39
C ALA A 126 -3.73 1.74 -10.85
N ASP A 127 -4.59 2.16 -11.74
CA ASP A 127 -4.32 2.18 -13.18
C ASP A 127 -3.53 3.45 -13.51
N PHE A 128 -2.18 3.40 -13.35
CA PHE A 128 -1.35 4.58 -13.51
C PHE A 128 -1.20 5.04 -14.97
N ASN A 129 -1.46 4.16 -15.92
CA ASN A 129 -1.27 4.42 -17.33
C ASN A 129 -2.59 4.53 -18.12
N ASN A 130 -3.73 4.43 -17.44
CA ASN A 130 -5.09 4.52 -17.98
C ASN A 130 -5.38 3.46 -19.08
N ASP A 131 -4.81 2.24 -18.94
CA ASP A 131 -5.08 1.14 -19.87
C ASP A 131 -6.23 0.21 -19.42
N GLY A 132 -6.85 0.49 -18.27
CA GLY A 132 -7.98 -0.24 -17.72
C GLY A 132 -7.59 -1.41 -16.81
N TRP A 133 -6.30 -1.60 -16.54
CA TRP A 133 -5.79 -2.65 -15.65
C TRP A 133 -5.13 -2.03 -14.43
N MET A 134 -5.44 -2.58 -13.26
CA MET A 134 -4.86 -2.09 -12.01
C MET A 134 -3.41 -2.55 -11.87
N ASP A 135 -2.51 -1.61 -11.71
CA ASP A 135 -1.08 -1.78 -11.52
C ASP A 135 -0.72 -1.85 -10.03
N ILE A 136 0.50 -2.29 -9.70
CA ILE A 136 0.91 -2.55 -8.32
C ILE A 136 2.15 -1.75 -7.97
N LEU A 137 2.09 -1.05 -6.84
CA LEU A 137 3.20 -0.36 -6.21
C LEU A 137 3.58 -1.09 -4.91
N VAL A 138 4.86 -1.46 -4.78
CA VAL A 138 5.38 -2.19 -3.62
C VAL A 138 6.58 -1.45 -3.04
N THR A 139 6.56 -1.16 -1.76
CA THR A 139 7.66 -0.50 -1.07
C THR A 139 7.96 -1.20 0.25
N GLY A 140 9.24 -1.24 0.64
CA GLY A 140 9.65 -1.78 1.94
C GLY A 140 11.11 -2.20 1.99
N TYR A 141 11.43 -2.97 3.04
CA TYR A 141 12.76 -3.49 3.26
C TYR A 141 12.92 -4.90 2.69
N HIS A 142 13.98 -5.10 1.92
CA HIS A 142 14.45 -6.39 1.43
C HIS A 142 15.90 -6.62 1.88
N ASP A 143 16.30 -7.85 2.21
CA ASP A 143 17.62 -8.11 2.78
C ASP A 143 18.76 -7.74 1.85
N GLU A 144 18.62 -8.10 0.59
CA GLU A 144 19.63 -7.85 -0.42
C GLU A 144 19.68 -6.38 -0.84
N TYR A 145 18.51 -5.79 -1.10
CA TYR A 145 18.38 -4.46 -1.70
C TYR A 145 18.18 -3.35 -0.68
N LYS A 146 17.94 -3.69 0.60
CA LYS A 146 17.60 -2.75 1.68
C LYS A 146 16.23 -2.08 1.46
N SER A 147 16.16 -0.74 1.51
CA SER A 147 14.95 -0.02 1.15
C SER A 147 14.77 -0.03 -0.36
N ILE A 148 13.59 -0.43 -0.83
CA ILE A 148 13.25 -0.48 -2.25
C ILE A 148 11.81 -0.03 -2.48
N THR A 149 11.56 0.48 -3.69
CA THR A 149 10.21 0.67 -4.25
C THR A 149 10.20 0.10 -5.65
N LYS A 150 9.16 -0.64 -5.97
CA LYS A 150 8.92 -1.26 -7.28
C LYS A 150 7.53 -0.93 -7.77
N LEU A 151 7.43 -0.59 -9.04
CA LEU A 151 6.18 -0.42 -9.78
C LEU A 151 6.06 -1.55 -10.79
N TYR A 152 4.93 -2.26 -10.78
CA TYR A 152 4.62 -3.34 -11.71
C TYR A 152 3.39 -2.98 -12.52
N LYS A 153 3.57 -2.87 -13.84
CA LYS A 153 2.48 -2.69 -14.78
C LYS A 153 1.75 -4.01 -15.02
N ASN A 154 0.44 -4.02 -14.93
CA ASN A 154 -0.41 -5.16 -15.29
C ASN A 154 -0.54 -5.27 -16.83
N ASN A 155 -0.28 -6.44 -17.37
CA ASN A 155 -0.36 -6.70 -18.82
C ASN A 155 -1.75 -7.22 -19.26
N GLY A 156 -2.70 -7.39 -18.34
CA GLY A 156 -4.07 -7.87 -18.61
C GLY A 156 -4.18 -9.36 -18.97
N ASN A 157 -3.18 -10.16 -18.64
CA ASN A 157 -3.11 -11.58 -18.99
C ASN A 157 -2.50 -12.45 -17.88
N ASP A 158 -2.78 -12.12 -16.63
CA ASP A 158 -2.20 -12.71 -15.43
C ASP A 158 -0.67 -12.51 -15.31
N THR A 159 -0.09 -11.57 -16.07
CA THR A 159 1.32 -11.19 -15.94
C THR A 159 1.50 -9.70 -15.70
N PHE A 160 2.65 -9.36 -15.12
CA PHE A 160 3.05 -7.99 -14.82
C PHE A 160 4.47 -7.74 -15.33
N THR A 161 4.76 -6.51 -15.70
CA THR A 161 6.11 -6.08 -16.11
C THR A 161 6.63 -5.03 -15.14
N GLU A 162 7.84 -5.20 -14.60
CA GLU A 162 8.46 -4.18 -13.76
C GLU A 162 8.75 -2.92 -14.58
N VAL A 163 8.25 -1.77 -14.11
CA VAL A 163 8.56 -0.45 -14.66
C VAL A 163 9.89 0.00 -14.11
N THR A 164 10.88 0.15 -14.98
CA THR A 164 12.26 0.51 -14.61
C THR A 164 12.59 1.95 -14.99
N GLY A 165 13.68 2.46 -14.41
CA GLY A 165 14.17 3.82 -14.75
C GLY A 165 13.56 4.94 -13.91
N ILE A 166 12.72 4.61 -12.92
CA ILE A 166 12.23 5.57 -11.94
C ILE A 166 13.25 5.61 -10.78
N ASP A 167 13.67 6.82 -10.40
CA ASP A 167 14.63 7.03 -9.30
C ASP A 167 13.94 7.00 -7.93
N PHE A 168 13.30 5.86 -7.60
CA PHE A 168 12.70 5.66 -6.30
C PHE A 168 13.75 5.62 -5.19
N VAL A 169 13.43 6.19 -4.04
CA VAL A 169 14.30 6.12 -2.85
C VAL A 169 14.13 4.78 -2.14
N GLY A 170 12.90 4.32 -2.02
CA GLY A 170 12.55 3.18 -1.19
C GLY A 170 12.60 3.49 0.31
N HIS A 171 11.71 2.90 1.08
CA HIS A 171 11.67 3.14 2.53
C HIS A 171 11.35 1.90 3.33
N GLN A 172 11.67 1.98 4.61
CA GLN A 172 11.06 1.21 5.68
C GLN A 172 10.38 2.19 6.64
N GLN A 173 9.31 1.77 7.30
CA GLN A 173 8.59 2.64 8.25
C GLN A 173 7.96 3.87 7.59
N GLY A 174 7.21 3.65 6.53
CA GLY A 174 6.53 4.71 5.80
C GLY A 174 5.38 4.17 4.96
N GLU A 175 4.88 5.02 4.11
CA GLU A 175 3.81 4.68 3.18
C GLU A 175 4.10 5.27 1.80
N THR A 176 3.78 4.50 0.77
CA THR A 176 3.81 4.94 -0.62
C THR A 176 2.43 4.73 -1.20
N ALA A 177 1.92 5.71 -1.92
CA ALA A 177 0.58 5.65 -2.47
C ALA A 177 0.51 6.33 -3.84
N PHE A 178 -0.49 5.94 -4.63
CA PHE A 178 -0.89 6.65 -5.81
C PHE A 178 -1.77 7.86 -5.43
N ILE A 179 -1.58 8.97 -6.14
CA ILE A 179 -2.30 10.23 -5.97
C ILE A 179 -2.28 10.99 -7.30
N ASP A 180 -3.41 11.47 -7.78
CA ASP A 180 -3.42 12.44 -8.87
C ASP A 180 -3.28 13.84 -8.27
N VAL A 181 -2.06 14.39 -8.30
CA VAL A 181 -1.73 15.64 -7.61
C VAL A 181 -1.99 16.88 -8.47
N ASN A 182 -1.96 16.70 -9.78
CA ASN A 182 -2.13 17.79 -10.74
C ASN A 182 -3.49 17.78 -11.46
N ASN A 183 -4.35 16.82 -11.08
CA ASN A 183 -5.69 16.61 -11.62
C ASN A 183 -5.70 16.42 -13.15
N ASP A 184 -4.69 15.70 -13.66
CA ASP A 184 -4.58 15.40 -15.09
C ASP A 184 -5.18 14.03 -15.47
N GLY A 185 -5.69 13.28 -14.48
CA GLY A 185 -6.33 11.99 -14.64
C GLY A 185 -5.33 10.82 -14.69
N TYR A 186 -4.05 11.05 -14.45
CA TYR A 186 -3.04 10.01 -14.31
C TYR A 186 -2.54 9.97 -12.87
N ALA A 187 -2.35 8.77 -12.35
CA ALA A 187 -1.88 8.61 -10.98
C ALA A 187 -0.39 8.93 -10.88
N ASP A 188 -0.06 9.93 -10.07
CA ASP A 188 1.28 10.25 -9.58
C ASP A 188 1.61 9.35 -8.38
N ILE A 189 2.83 9.43 -7.84
CA ILE A 189 3.25 8.64 -6.68
C ILE A 189 3.80 9.56 -5.60
N ILE A 190 3.29 9.39 -4.37
CA ILE A 190 3.87 9.96 -3.17
C ILE A 190 4.57 8.86 -2.35
N GLU A 191 5.81 9.13 -1.93
CA GLU A 191 6.63 8.22 -1.14
C GLU A 191 7.11 8.93 0.12
N ILE A 192 6.68 8.48 1.30
CA ILE A 192 7.07 9.05 2.60
C ILE A 192 7.59 7.95 3.52
N GLY A 193 8.68 8.21 4.23
CA GLY A 193 9.23 7.20 5.13
C GLY A 193 10.67 7.46 5.55
N ARG A 194 11.38 6.37 5.86
CA ARG A 194 12.78 6.39 6.24
C ARG A 194 13.63 5.58 5.28
N ASP A 195 14.65 6.22 4.75
CA ASP A 195 15.64 5.58 3.91
C ASP A 195 16.69 4.86 4.77
N VAL A 196 16.61 3.53 4.77
CA VAL A 196 17.59 2.68 5.47
C VAL A 196 18.96 2.79 4.81
N ASN A 197 19.00 3.00 3.49
CA ASN A 197 20.25 3.13 2.72
C ASN A 197 21.01 4.41 3.06
N ASN A 198 20.30 5.43 3.60
CA ASN A 198 20.85 6.72 3.99
C ASN A 198 20.74 6.97 5.51
N GLY A 199 21.10 5.99 6.32
CA GLY A 199 21.17 6.13 7.77
C GLY A 199 19.85 6.42 8.46
N TRP A 200 18.72 5.93 7.94
CA TRP A 200 17.37 6.16 8.45
C TRP A 200 16.89 7.62 8.33
N ALA A 201 17.43 8.34 7.37
CA ALA A 201 16.95 9.68 7.09
C ALA A 201 15.47 9.66 6.70
N ALA A 202 14.68 10.54 7.30
CA ALA A 202 13.29 10.72 6.91
C ALA A 202 13.21 11.51 5.61
N PHE A 203 12.27 11.16 4.75
CA PHE A 203 12.06 11.84 3.48
C PHE A 203 10.60 11.79 3.04
N GLY A 204 10.25 12.68 2.12
CA GLY A 204 9.07 12.61 1.29
C GLY A 204 9.44 12.96 -0.14
N LYS A 205 8.91 12.22 -1.07
CA LYS A 205 9.14 12.37 -2.51
C LYS A 205 7.83 12.33 -3.26
N LEU A 206 7.75 13.15 -4.29
CA LEU A 206 6.66 13.15 -5.25
C LEU A 206 7.22 12.81 -6.62
N TYR A 207 6.57 11.90 -7.30
CA TYR A 207 6.91 11.50 -8.67
C TYR A 207 5.71 11.78 -9.57
N ILE A 208 5.87 12.74 -10.47
CA ILE A 208 4.83 13.14 -11.42
C ILE A 208 4.83 12.18 -12.61
N ASN A 209 3.67 11.66 -12.94
CA ASN A 209 3.44 10.81 -14.09
C ASN A 209 3.53 11.63 -15.39
N ASN A 210 4.41 11.23 -16.30
CA ASN A 210 4.59 11.91 -17.57
C ASN A 210 3.60 11.45 -18.66
N GLN A 211 2.63 10.58 -18.33
CA GLN A 211 1.61 10.03 -19.23
C GLN A 211 2.17 9.14 -20.37
N ASP A 212 3.44 8.78 -20.29
CA ASP A 212 4.15 7.92 -21.26
C ASP A 212 4.76 6.65 -20.63
N GLY A 213 4.35 6.35 -19.39
CA GLY A 213 4.86 5.23 -18.59
C GLY A 213 6.13 5.58 -17.82
N THR A 214 6.58 6.83 -17.85
CA THR A 214 7.71 7.33 -17.05
C THR A 214 7.27 8.32 -15.99
N PHE A 215 8.12 8.55 -15.00
CA PHE A 215 7.86 9.49 -13.91
C PHE A 215 9.02 10.47 -13.74
N THR A 216 8.69 11.70 -13.40
CA THR A 216 9.67 12.73 -13.04
C THR A 216 9.59 13.04 -11.56
N ARG A 217 10.72 12.90 -10.84
CA ARG A 217 10.79 13.29 -9.42
C ARG A 217 10.70 14.81 -9.29
N HIS A 218 9.78 15.28 -8.46
CA HIS A 218 9.55 16.69 -8.21
C HIS A 218 10.31 17.16 -6.97
N GLU A 219 11.41 17.88 -7.16
CA GLU A 219 12.36 18.26 -6.10
C GLU A 219 11.78 19.27 -5.10
N GLU A 220 10.88 20.16 -5.52
CA GLU A 220 10.30 21.19 -4.65
C GLU A 220 9.31 20.64 -3.62
N ALA A 221 8.71 19.48 -3.88
CA ALA A 221 7.85 18.79 -2.94
C ALA A 221 8.61 18.14 -1.77
N GLU A 222 9.93 18.08 -1.84
CA GLU A 222 10.80 17.41 -0.87
C GLU A 222 10.94 18.12 0.48
N THR A 223 10.28 19.27 0.68
CA THR A 223 10.48 20.08 1.87
C THR A 223 9.64 19.63 3.06
N ASN A 224 10.31 19.15 4.11
CA ASN A 224 9.81 18.99 5.47
C ASN A 224 8.97 17.76 5.81
N PHE A 225 9.20 16.64 5.16
CA PHE A 225 8.69 15.37 5.63
C PHE A 225 9.60 14.80 6.72
N PHE A 226 9.12 14.73 7.96
CA PHE A 226 9.89 14.20 9.07
C PHE A 226 9.09 13.12 9.78
N GLY A 227 9.50 11.87 9.67
CA GLY A 227 8.92 10.84 10.51
C GLY A 227 9.17 9.43 9.99
N GLY A 228 9.15 8.48 10.91
CA GLY A 228 9.03 7.06 10.64
C GLY A 228 7.70 6.55 11.17
N GLY A 229 7.22 5.42 10.67
CA GLY A 229 5.94 4.85 11.09
C GLY A 229 4.76 5.71 10.67
N CYS A 230 4.80 6.24 9.45
CA CYS A 230 3.81 7.17 8.94
C CYS A 230 2.52 6.45 8.57
N ALA A 231 1.39 7.12 8.80
CA ALA A 231 0.13 6.86 8.13
C ALA A 231 -0.16 8.00 7.16
N LEU A 232 -0.71 7.65 6.01
CA LEU A 232 -1.09 8.55 4.95
C LEU A 232 -2.59 8.40 4.66
N ALA A 233 -3.29 9.51 4.51
CA ALA A 233 -4.64 9.54 3.95
C ALA A 233 -4.70 10.58 2.85
N ILE A 234 -5.34 10.25 1.74
CA ILE A 234 -5.46 11.09 0.55
C ILE A 234 -6.93 11.42 0.33
N GLY A 235 -7.24 12.67 -0.01
CA GLY A 235 -8.58 13.11 -0.34
C GLY A 235 -8.63 14.63 -0.49
N ASP A 236 -9.65 15.12 -1.18
CA ASP A 236 -9.94 16.55 -1.30
C ASP A 236 -10.65 17.01 -0.03
N VAL A 237 -9.89 17.56 0.94
CA VAL A 237 -10.43 17.92 2.27
C VAL A 237 -10.98 19.35 2.33
N ASN A 238 -10.70 20.16 1.32
CA ASN A 238 -11.18 21.55 1.24
C ASN A 238 -12.19 21.77 0.11
N ASN A 239 -12.48 20.70 -0.66
CA ASN A 239 -13.44 20.67 -1.76
C ASN A 239 -13.09 21.65 -2.90
N ASP A 240 -11.79 21.76 -3.20
CA ASP A 240 -11.28 22.56 -4.32
C ASP A 240 -11.04 21.74 -5.60
N GLY A 241 -11.28 20.43 -5.53
CA GLY A 241 -11.13 19.48 -6.64
C GLY A 241 -9.72 18.90 -6.77
N LEU A 242 -8.81 19.20 -5.84
CA LEU A 242 -7.45 18.68 -5.82
C LEU A 242 -7.28 17.66 -4.68
N ASN A 243 -6.46 16.67 -4.89
CA ASN A 243 -6.14 15.73 -3.83
C ASN A 243 -5.13 16.33 -2.86
N ASP A 244 -5.58 16.52 -1.62
CA ASP A 244 -4.76 16.82 -0.46
C ASP A 244 -4.27 15.53 0.19
N TYR A 245 -3.36 15.63 1.15
CA TYR A 245 -3.05 14.49 1.99
C TYR A 245 -2.80 14.86 3.44
N PHE A 246 -3.13 13.92 4.30
CA PHE A 246 -2.81 13.95 5.72
C PHE A 246 -1.72 12.94 6.02
N MET A 247 -0.78 13.32 6.86
CA MET A 247 0.25 12.42 7.37
C MET A 247 0.44 12.53 8.87
N THR A 248 0.78 11.42 9.50
CA THR A 248 1.21 11.37 10.89
C THR A 248 2.24 10.25 11.06
N GLY A 249 3.12 10.39 12.05
CA GLY A 249 4.18 9.40 12.28
C GLY A 249 4.98 9.69 13.55
N TRP A 250 5.99 8.85 13.79
CA TRP A 250 6.89 9.04 14.92
C TRP A 250 7.81 10.24 14.68
N ASN A 251 7.84 11.18 15.63
CA ASN A 251 8.52 12.48 15.54
C ASN A 251 7.97 13.43 14.47
N THR A 252 6.78 13.17 13.97
CA THR A 252 6.07 14.06 13.06
C THR A 252 4.74 14.42 13.67
N ASN A 253 4.41 15.70 13.74
CA ASN A 253 3.08 16.13 14.15
C ASN A 253 2.07 15.74 13.08
N ALA A 254 0.83 15.45 13.49
CA ALA A 254 -0.26 15.26 12.56
C ALA A 254 -0.40 16.50 11.66
N THR A 255 -0.25 16.30 10.36
CA THR A 255 -0.07 17.40 9.41
C THR A 255 -0.98 17.20 8.20
N PHE A 256 -1.71 18.24 7.83
CA PHE A 256 -2.31 18.38 6.52
C PHE A 256 -1.37 19.03 5.53
N MET A 257 -1.42 18.58 4.31
CA MET A 257 -0.72 19.13 3.16
C MET A 257 -1.78 19.46 2.11
N TYR A 258 -2.15 20.73 2.04
CA TYR A 258 -3.11 21.23 1.06
C TYR A 258 -2.44 21.42 -0.28
N ASN A 259 -2.99 20.83 -1.30
CA ASN A 259 -2.51 20.91 -2.67
C ASN A 259 -2.79 22.31 -3.25
N ASN A 260 -1.77 22.97 -3.80
CA ASN A 260 -1.90 24.29 -4.39
C ASN A 260 -2.21 24.25 -5.91
N GLY A 261 -2.29 23.07 -6.53
CA GLY A 261 -2.56 22.89 -7.96
C GLY A 261 -1.36 23.11 -8.88
N ASP A 262 -0.16 23.30 -8.33
CA ASP A 262 1.08 23.52 -9.07
C ASP A 262 2.19 22.53 -8.67
N ASN A 263 1.80 21.34 -8.21
CA ASN A 263 2.66 20.30 -7.62
C ASN A 263 3.35 20.73 -6.31
N SER A 264 2.90 21.80 -5.68
CA SER A 264 3.33 22.22 -4.36
C SER A 264 2.24 22.08 -3.32
N PHE A 265 2.62 22.09 -2.04
CA PHE A 265 1.67 21.91 -0.94
C PHE A 265 1.85 22.97 0.13
N THR A 266 0.72 23.43 0.70
CA THR A 266 0.70 24.26 1.88
C THR A 266 0.53 23.40 3.13
N LYS A 267 1.52 23.44 4.03
CA LYS A 267 1.53 22.67 5.27
C LYS A 267 0.68 23.33 6.36
N GLN A 268 -0.16 22.53 7.01
CA GLN A 268 -0.86 22.91 8.24
C GLN A 268 -0.71 21.82 9.31
N GLU A 269 -0.05 22.15 10.41
CA GLU A 269 0.00 21.26 11.58
C GLU A 269 -1.28 21.37 12.40
N LEU A 270 -1.91 20.22 12.68
CA LEU A 270 -3.22 20.18 13.34
C LEU A 270 -3.16 20.33 14.84
N ILE A 271 -2.16 19.76 15.49
CA ILE A 271 -2.08 19.72 16.95
C ILE A 271 -0.61 19.89 17.36
N PRO A 272 -0.29 20.86 18.24
CA PRO A 272 1.05 20.97 18.79
C PRO A 272 1.37 19.76 19.70
N ASP A 273 2.50 19.15 19.49
CA ASP A 273 3.27 18.26 20.38
C ASP A 273 2.72 16.88 20.78
N ASP A 274 1.41 16.60 20.77
CA ASP A 274 0.86 15.37 21.34
C ASP A 274 0.21 14.36 20.35
N ALA A 275 0.03 14.74 19.10
CA ALA A 275 -0.58 13.85 18.09
C ALA A 275 0.45 13.06 17.28
N ARG A 276 1.42 12.48 17.98
CA ARG A 276 2.42 11.60 17.34
C ARG A 276 1.90 10.17 17.34
N CYS A 277 1.79 9.59 16.17
CA CYS A 277 1.41 8.20 16.01
C CYS A 277 2.63 7.37 15.63
N ARG A 278 2.80 6.21 16.28
CA ARG A 278 3.84 5.26 15.91
C ARG A 278 3.17 4.02 15.35
N GLY A 279 3.12 3.92 14.05
CA GLY A 279 2.34 2.91 13.37
C GLY A 279 0.84 3.19 13.46
N GLY A 280 0.10 2.91 12.45
CA GLY A 280 -1.33 3.13 12.36
C GLY A 280 -1.77 3.29 10.92
N SER A 281 -3.04 3.58 10.75
CA SER A 281 -3.62 3.97 9.47
C SER A 281 -4.46 5.23 9.67
N ALA A 282 -4.66 5.99 8.61
CA ALA A 282 -5.54 7.14 8.57
C ALA A 282 -6.49 7.01 7.40
N THR A 283 -7.71 7.49 7.55
CA THR A 283 -8.67 7.58 6.46
C THR A 283 -9.58 8.78 6.67
N PHE A 284 -9.98 9.42 5.59
CA PHE A 284 -10.99 10.45 5.62
C PHE A 284 -12.39 9.83 5.61
N VAL A 285 -13.26 10.36 6.44
CA VAL A 285 -14.68 9.96 6.49
C VAL A 285 -15.55 11.20 6.70
N ASN A 286 -16.67 11.25 6.00
CA ASN A 286 -17.71 12.24 6.26
C ASN A 286 -18.59 11.73 7.40
N ILE A 287 -18.42 12.25 8.63
CA ILE A 287 -19.09 11.75 9.83
C ILE A 287 -20.49 12.34 9.99
N ASP A 288 -20.68 13.59 9.61
CA ASP A 288 -21.93 14.34 9.79
C ASP A 288 -22.77 14.47 8.51
N ASN A 289 -22.25 13.89 7.42
CA ASN A 289 -22.93 13.84 6.12
C ASN A 289 -23.22 15.23 5.53
N ASP A 290 -22.35 16.21 5.80
CA ASP A 290 -22.47 17.58 5.29
C ASP A 290 -21.86 17.76 3.89
N GLY A 291 -21.22 16.73 3.36
CA GLY A 291 -20.64 16.70 2.02
C GLY A 291 -19.12 16.97 1.98
N PHE A 292 -18.47 17.09 3.16
CA PHE A 292 -17.04 17.33 3.31
C PHE A 292 -16.34 16.21 4.08
#